data_6a808111e57c32bcf480f9853ab4983c
#
_entry.id   6a808111e57c32bcf480f9853ab4983c
#
_cell.length_a   1.000
_cell.length_b   1.000
_cell.length_c   1.000
_cell.angle_alpha   90.00
_cell.angle_beta   90.00
_cell.angle_gamma   90.00
#
_symmetry.space_group_name_H-M   'P 1'
#
loop_
_entity.id
_entity.type
_entity.pdbx_description
1 polymer ?
#
loop_
_entity_poly.entity_id
_entity_poly.type
_entity_poly.pdbx_seq_one_letter_code
_entity_poly.pdbx_strand_id
1 'polypeptide(L)'
;MRRLTLKFLPIIIMYFFIIPTLLAQTGPGQYTEEAPLGSWNIFGPDTAAGLGSGFCRLARASSAEVIYFNPALLTKLPPLTLSLSSSFNQTQLFSYWLVNTGVISTRGNLTARTWQLDHLGLSWRAGSWTIGLGMALTENYGRPGLEYRYVYNQVVYNQMQIRQVGHLSGYAIGLAGKLNQRLSLGASLIYERGYLERSLDEFWTQEEIQLLDYRYQKVKGFRAVAGLSYEISGRLSLGLSLSPPYIRKVKGESSLTYLTPLTEIETRSQASDRVKRPLVLGLGGKLVINQHLDAYLDVLYFGWKRYRFSYFGEDQFRNFRDTVRIGAGLEYRTRFRFLGRTWASPYYLGLAVDPQPDLEVRSTYYFLTFGSGLKNELLSLSFSTALGLESGSGHALKRHKLSISLDFHPDLKKNSGKIK
;
A
#
# COMPACT_ATOMS: atom_id res chain seq x y z
N MET A 1 -30.52 2.32 -28.32
CA MET A 1 -29.48 1.59 -27.57
C MET A 1 -28.02 1.76 -28.04
N ARG A 2 -27.72 2.30 -29.22
CA ARG A 2 -26.35 2.51 -29.72
C ARG A 2 -25.61 3.77 -29.20
N ARG A 3 -26.26 4.65 -28.44
CA ARG A 3 -25.66 5.92 -28.00
C ARG A 3 -25.01 5.92 -26.61
N LEU A 4 -25.19 4.87 -25.79
CA LEU A 4 -24.57 4.82 -24.45
C LEU A 4 -23.16 4.22 -24.47
N THR A 5 -22.86 3.31 -25.39
CA THR A 5 -21.54 2.62 -25.47
C THR A 5 -20.41 3.53 -25.95
N LEU A 6 -20.70 4.61 -26.68
CA LEU A 6 -19.68 5.55 -27.15
C LEU A 6 -19.29 6.61 -26.13
N LYS A 7 -20.07 6.82 -25.05
CA LYS A 7 -19.77 7.86 -24.05
C LYS A 7 -18.74 7.41 -23.00
N PHE A 8 -18.49 6.11 -22.85
CA PHE A 8 -17.54 5.58 -21.84
C PHE A 8 -16.15 5.30 -22.41
N LEU A 9 -16.04 5.11 -23.73
CA LEU A 9 -14.74 4.93 -24.40
C LEU A 9 -13.79 6.15 -24.23
N PRO A 10 -14.24 7.41 -24.33
CA PRO A 10 -13.37 8.56 -24.08
C PRO A 10 -12.95 8.71 -22.62
N ILE A 11 -13.74 8.24 -21.65
CA ILE A 11 -13.37 8.30 -20.23
C ILE A 11 -12.25 7.29 -19.95
N ILE A 12 -12.31 6.10 -20.52
CA ILE A 12 -11.23 5.08 -20.43
C ILE A 12 -9.98 5.56 -21.16
N ILE A 13 -10.13 6.15 -22.33
CA ILE A 13 -9.02 6.73 -23.13
C ILE A 13 -8.43 7.97 -22.41
N MET A 14 -9.24 8.83 -21.82
CA MET A 14 -8.79 9.98 -21.03
C MET A 14 -7.99 9.56 -19.79
N TYR A 15 -8.30 8.40 -19.18
CA TYR A 15 -7.50 7.82 -18.10
C TYR A 15 -6.11 7.38 -18.55
N PHE A 16 -5.94 6.93 -19.78
CA PHE A 16 -4.63 6.55 -20.35
C PHE A 16 -3.81 7.74 -20.84
N PHE A 17 -4.44 8.87 -21.22
CA PHE A 17 -3.75 10.02 -21.77
C PHE A 17 -3.50 11.17 -20.78
N ILE A 18 -4.13 11.16 -19.60
CA ILE A 18 -3.80 12.10 -18.51
C ILE A 18 -2.70 11.53 -17.62
N ILE A 19 -1.72 10.82 -18.18
CA ILE A 19 -0.43 10.68 -17.53
C ILE A 19 0.39 11.87 -17.99
N PRO A 20 0.47 12.97 -17.23
CA PRO A 20 1.38 14.02 -17.60
C PRO A 20 2.77 13.40 -17.58
N THR A 21 3.45 13.44 -18.69
CA THR A 21 4.89 13.25 -18.81
C THR A 21 5.61 14.36 -18.03
N LEU A 22 5.32 14.47 -16.76
CA LEU A 22 6.10 15.27 -15.85
C LEU A 22 7.39 14.48 -15.62
N LEU A 23 8.46 14.96 -16.22
CA LEU A 23 9.82 14.53 -15.93
C LEU A 23 10.02 14.69 -14.42
N ALA A 24 9.85 13.60 -13.69
CA ALA A 24 10.09 13.59 -12.27
C ALA A 24 11.59 13.65 -12.05
N GLN A 25 12.02 14.65 -11.35
CA GLN A 25 13.35 14.65 -10.78
C GLN A 25 13.32 13.79 -9.53
N THR A 26 14.23 12.86 -9.46
CA THR A 26 14.40 11.96 -8.33
C THR A 26 15.34 12.60 -7.33
N GLY A 27 15.00 12.46 -6.09
CA GLY A 27 15.84 12.98 -5.06
C GLY A 27 15.52 12.41 -3.68
N PRO A 28 16.41 12.35 -2.62
CA PRO A 28 16.18 11.75 -1.31
C PRO A 28 15.13 12.52 -0.54
N GLY A 29 14.10 11.93 -0.06
CA GLY A 29 13.23 12.49 0.95
C GLY A 29 13.81 12.26 2.34
N GLN A 30 13.29 12.93 3.34
CA GLN A 30 13.50 12.53 4.72
C GLN A 30 12.67 11.27 4.97
N TYR A 31 13.32 10.13 4.93
CA TYR A 31 12.72 8.80 4.91
C TYR A 31 12.02 8.40 6.21
N THR A 32 12.17 9.18 7.23
CA THR A 32 11.66 8.92 8.57
C THR A 32 10.33 9.60 8.86
N GLU A 33 9.92 10.56 8.03
CA GLU A 33 8.77 11.42 8.33
C GLU A 33 7.42 10.81 8.02
N GLU A 34 7.36 9.83 7.11
CA GLU A 34 6.08 9.35 6.59
C GLU A 34 5.56 8.09 7.27
N ALA A 35 6.44 7.18 7.69
CA ALA A 35 6.08 5.94 8.38
C ALA A 35 7.29 5.35 9.10
N PRO A 36 7.10 4.53 10.14
CA PRO A 36 8.18 3.75 10.70
C PRO A 36 8.88 2.93 9.61
N LEU A 37 10.21 2.91 9.59
CA LEU A 37 11.04 2.24 8.57
C LEU A 37 11.01 2.85 7.16
N GLY A 38 10.44 4.02 6.97
CA GLY A 38 10.40 4.67 5.66
C GLY A 38 9.67 3.88 4.59
N SER A 39 8.63 3.13 4.96
CA SER A 39 7.78 2.40 4.02
C SER A 39 6.78 3.33 3.32
N TRP A 40 6.62 3.13 2.02
CA TRP A 40 5.66 3.88 1.21
C TRP A 40 4.30 3.25 1.13
N ASN A 41 4.22 1.94 1.28
CA ASN A 41 2.97 1.23 1.09
C ASN A 41 2.19 1.19 2.40
N ILE A 42 1.81 2.37 2.89
CA ILE A 42 0.96 2.51 4.07
C ILE A 42 -0.44 1.91 3.85
N PHE A 43 -0.80 1.66 2.59
CA PHE A 43 -2.10 1.10 2.24
C PHE A 43 -2.13 -0.42 2.30
N GLY A 44 -0.96 -1.08 2.28
CA GLY A 44 -0.86 -2.53 2.11
C GLY A 44 -1.36 -2.97 0.73
N PRO A 45 -1.60 -4.26 0.52
CA PRO A 45 -2.16 -4.76 -0.73
C PRO A 45 -3.59 -4.23 -0.89
N ASP A 46 -3.86 -3.59 -2.03
CA ASP A 46 -5.18 -3.04 -2.36
C ASP A 46 -5.71 -3.63 -3.65
N THR A 47 -7.02 -3.87 -3.69
CA THR A 47 -7.74 -3.97 -4.95
C THR A 47 -8.28 -2.60 -5.34
N ALA A 48 -8.53 -2.40 -6.63
CA ALA A 48 -9.11 -1.16 -7.12
C ALA A 48 -10.46 -0.87 -6.46
N ALA A 49 -11.26 -1.88 -6.19
CA ALA A 49 -12.55 -1.72 -5.53
C ALA A 49 -12.41 -1.21 -4.08
N GLY A 50 -11.46 -1.75 -3.31
CA GLY A 50 -11.16 -1.28 -1.95
C GLY A 50 -10.61 0.13 -1.94
N LEU A 51 -9.65 0.43 -2.84
CA LEU A 51 -9.06 1.75 -3.01
C LEU A 51 -10.13 2.79 -3.33
N GLY A 52 -10.97 2.54 -4.35
CA GLY A 52 -11.96 3.50 -4.83
C GLY A 52 -13.05 3.83 -3.81
N SER A 53 -13.29 2.97 -2.84
CA SER A 53 -14.25 3.18 -1.75
C SER A 53 -13.61 3.63 -0.45
N GLY A 54 -12.62 4.53 -0.49
CA GLY A 54 -12.00 5.11 0.70
C GLY A 54 -11.15 4.11 1.49
N PHE A 55 -10.55 3.12 0.83
CA PHE A 55 -9.79 2.02 1.44
C PHE A 55 -10.62 1.13 2.38
N CYS A 56 -11.95 1.08 2.20
CA CYS A 56 -12.85 0.24 2.99
C CYS A 56 -12.81 -1.21 2.50
N ARG A 57 -12.44 -2.14 3.40
CA ARG A 57 -12.24 -3.56 3.08
C ARG A 57 -12.56 -4.53 4.22
N LEU A 58 -12.81 -4.04 5.43
CA LEU A 58 -13.02 -4.91 6.60
C LEU A 58 -14.39 -5.59 6.62
N ALA A 59 -15.41 -4.99 5.95
CA ALA A 59 -16.72 -5.55 5.79
C ALA A 59 -17.08 -5.84 4.30
N ARG A 60 -16.10 -5.68 3.39
CA ARG A 60 -16.25 -5.86 1.95
C ARG A 60 -15.47 -7.07 1.44
N ALA A 61 -16.16 -8.01 0.81
CA ALA A 61 -15.53 -9.15 0.13
C ALA A 61 -15.51 -8.86 -1.38
N SER A 62 -14.41 -8.35 -1.89
CA SER A 62 -14.23 -8.04 -3.31
C SER A 62 -13.33 -9.03 -4.02
N SER A 63 -12.27 -9.51 -3.35
CA SER A 63 -11.26 -10.38 -3.92
C SER A 63 -10.58 -11.23 -2.83
N ALA A 64 -9.63 -12.09 -3.22
CA ALA A 64 -8.86 -12.92 -2.29
C ALA A 64 -7.91 -12.11 -1.37
N GLU A 65 -7.72 -10.82 -1.60
CA GLU A 65 -6.93 -9.90 -0.74
C GLU A 65 -7.43 -9.85 0.72
N VAL A 66 -8.70 -10.18 0.95
CA VAL A 66 -9.32 -10.20 2.29
C VAL A 66 -8.53 -11.06 3.29
N ILE A 67 -7.72 -12.00 2.82
CA ILE A 67 -6.80 -12.83 3.61
C ILE A 67 -5.82 -11.98 4.44
N TYR A 68 -5.46 -10.76 3.98
CA TYR A 68 -4.53 -9.86 4.65
C TYR A 68 -5.17 -8.94 5.68
N PHE A 69 -6.50 -8.76 5.61
CA PHE A 69 -7.23 -7.76 6.41
C PHE A 69 -8.32 -8.35 7.29
N ASN A 70 -9.22 -9.15 6.70
CA ASN A 70 -10.29 -9.84 7.42
C ASN A 70 -10.54 -11.20 6.76
N PRO A 71 -9.81 -12.25 7.16
CA PRO A 71 -9.92 -13.55 6.52
C PRO A 71 -11.30 -14.20 6.63
N ALA A 72 -12.17 -13.78 7.56
CA ALA A 72 -13.54 -14.28 7.63
C ALA A 72 -14.35 -13.99 6.35
N LEU A 73 -13.98 -12.95 5.61
CA LEU A 73 -14.63 -12.56 4.35
C LEU A 73 -14.36 -13.54 3.19
N LEU A 74 -13.35 -14.43 3.31
CA LEU A 74 -13.14 -15.52 2.35
C LEU A 74 -14.43 -16.36 2.16
N THR A 75 -15.23 -16.52 3.22
CA THR A 75 -16.52 -17.27 3.15
C THR A 75 -17.56 -16.60 2.26
N LYS A 76 -17.39 -15.33 1.93
CA LYS A 76 -18.32 -14.54 1.10
C LYS A 76 -17.91 -14.50 -0.38
N LEU A 77 -16.70 -14.97 -0.70
CA LEU A 77 -16.22 -15.05 -2.08
C LEU A 77 -16.91 -16.20 -2.84
N PRO A 78 -16.95 -16.14 -4.17
CA PRO A 78 -17.36 -17.28 -5.01
C PRO A 78 -16.57 -18.55 -4.68
N PRO A 79 -17.09 -19.75 -5.07
CA PRO A 79 -16.45 -21.03 -4.71
C PRO A 79 -15.00 -21.16 -5.12
N LEU A 80 -14.62 -20.59 -6.24
CA LEU A 80 -13.24 -20.41 -6.67
C LEU A 80 -13.05 -18.97 -7.13
N THR A 81 -12.04 -18.30 -6.62
CA THR A 81 -11.70 -16.93 -7.00
C THR A 81 -10.21 -16.83 -7.22
N LEU A 82 -9.79 -16.37 -8.39
CA LEU A 82 -8.44 -15.97 -8.72
C LEU A 82 -8.40 -14.45 -8.79
N SER A 83 -7.48 -13.82 -8.10
CA SER A 83 -7.39 -12.37 -7.96
C SER A 83 -6.01 -11.87 -8.33
N LEU A 84 -5.97 -10.78 -9.08
CA LEU A 84 -4.76 -10.06 -9.45
C LEU A 84 -4.99 -8.57 -9.27
N SER A 85 -4.06 -7.85 -8.65
CA SER A 85 -4.09 -6.40 -8.63
C SER A 85 -2.70 -5.80 -8.82
N SER A 86 -2.66 -4.65 -9.48
CA SER A 86 -1.44 -3.89 -9.75
C SER A 86 -1.72 -2.41 -9.60
N SER A 87 -0.72 -1.63 -9.25
CA SER A 87 -0.86 -0.19 -9.13
C SER A 87 0.35 0.59 -9.61
N PHE A 88 0.06 1.81 -10.00
CA PHE A 88 1.04 2.86 -10.22
C PHE A 88 0.92 3.89 -9.08
N ASN A 89 2.03 4.12 -8.39
CA ASN A 89 2.11 5.07 -7.29
C ASN A 89 3.01 6.23 -7.68
N GLN A 90 2.56 7.43 -7.38
CA GLN A 90 3.35 8.64 -7.48
C GLN A 90 3.26 9.36 -6.14
N THR A 91 4.41 9.62 -5.52
CA THR A 91 4.47 10.33 -4.24
C THR A 91 5.49 11.44 -4.32
N GLN A 92 5.09 12.62 -3.94
CA GLN A 92 6.00 13.72 -3.68
C GLN A 92 6.73 13.43 -2.37
N LEU A 93 8.05 13.27 -2.44
CA LEU A 93 8.89 12.90 -1.31
C LEU A 93 9.18 14.05 -0.39
N PHE A 94 9.41 15.19 -0.99
CA PHE A 94 9.82 16.38 -0.32
C PHE A 94 9.44 17.59 -1.16
N SER A 95 8.98 18.65 -0.51
CA SER A 95 8.82 19.97 -1.11
C SER A 95 9.58 20.93 -0.22
N TYR A 96 10.66 21.50 -0.71
CA TYR A 96 11.37 22.52 0.02
C TYR A 96 11.39 23.85 -0.72
N TRP A 97 11.52 24.87 0.08
CA TRP A 97 11.69 26.22 -0.39
C TRP A 97 13.10 26.38 -0.90
N LEU A 98 13.24 26.96 -2.08
CA LEU A 98 14.49 27.56 -2.50
C LEU A 98 14.79 28.72 -1.55
N VAL A 99 15.48 28.43 -0.46
CA VAL A 99 16.03 29.51 0.36
C VAL A 99 17.25 30.01 -0.37
N ASN A 100 17.05 30.97 -1.23
CA ASN A 100 18.15 31.68 -1.86
C ASN A 100 18.74 32.67 -0.85
N THR A 101 19.52 32.14 0.09
CA THR A 101 20.31 32.98 1.01
C THR A 101 21.64 33.38 0.39
N GLY A 102 21.84 33.14 -0.91
CA GLY A 102 23.13 33.29 -1.57
C GLY A 102 24.10 32.12 -1.26
N VAL A 103 23.70 31.23 -0.33
CA VAL A 103 24.59 30.19 0.24
C VAL A 103 24.13 28.78 -0.13
N ILE A 104 22.84 28.52 -0.22
CA ILE A 104 22.33 27.17 -0.47
C ILE A 104 21.31 27.20 -1.61
N SER A 105 21.61 26.46 -2.68
CA SER A 105 20.66 26.16 -3.72
C SER A 105 20.21 24.72 -3.57
N THR A 106 18.96 24.52 -3.15
CA THR A 106 18.34 23.20 -3.10
C THR A 106 17.22 23.15 -4.14
N ARG A 107 17.06 22.00 -4.77
CA ARG A 107 16.12 21.85 -5.88
C ARG A 107 14.77 21.32 -5.35
N GLY A 108 13.68 22.04 -5.62
CA GLY A 108 12.35 21.71 -5.11
C GLY A 108 11.65 20.55 -5.84
N ASN A 109 10.64 19.98 -5.23
CA ASN A 109 9.67 18.98 -5.70
C ASN A 109 10.24 17.65 -6.19
N LEU A 110 10.49 16.76 -5.22
CA LEU A 110 10.95 15.41 -5.47
C LEU A 110 9.79 14.45 -5.52
N THR A 111 9.69 13.71 -6.62
CA THR A 111 8.58 12.79 -6.87
C THR A 111 9.10 11.40 -7.16
N ALA A 112 8.69 10.42 -6.35
CA ALA A 112 8.90 9.01 -6.62
C ALA A 112 7.75 8.45 -7.44
N ARG A 113 8.07 7.59 -8.41
CA ARG A 113 7.11 6.85 -9.21
C ARG A 113 7.46 5.38 -9.19
N THR A 114 6.48 4.54 -8.89
CA THR A 114 6.67 3.09 -8.85
C THR A 114 5.47 2.40 -9.47
N TRP A 115 5.75 1.42 -10.32
CA TRP A 115 4.78 0.45 -10.77
C TRP A 115 4.98 -0.83 -9.98
N GLN A 116 3.90 -1.44 -9.48
CA GLN A 116 4.01 -2.61 -8.62
C GLN A 116 2.85 -3.59 -8.81
N LEU A 117 3.15 -4.87 -8.60
CA LEU A 117 2.16 -5.91 -8.39
C LEU A 117 1.72 -5.85 -6.92
N ASP A 118 0.48 -5.45 -6.66
CA ASP A 118 -0.02 -5.32 -5.28
C ASP A 118 -0.38 -6.68 -4.69
N HIS A 119 -1.08 -7.53 -5.48
CA HIS A 119 -1.62 -8.79 -4.96
C HIS A 119 -1.86 -9.82 -6.07
N LEU A 120 -1.57 -11.07 -5.74
CA LEU A 120 -1.99 -12.27 -6.44
C LEU A 120 -2.61 -13.21 -5.42
N GLY A 121 -3.82 -13.73 -5.67
CA GLY A 121 -4.51 -14.55 -4.71
C GLY A 121 -5.43 -15.59 -5.29
N LEU A 122 -5.65 -16.62 -4.50
CA LEU A 122 -6.57 -17.72 -4.75
C LEU A 122 -7.45 -17.93 -3.52
N SER A 123 -8.76 -18.07 -3.70
CA SER A 123 -9.62 -18.64 -2.68
C SER A 123 -10.40 -19.81 -3.24
N TRP A 124 -10.52 -20.86 -2.42
CA TRP A 124 -11.24 -22.08 -2.78
C TRP A 124 -12.12 -22.55 -1.64
N ARG A 125 -13.39 -22.77 -1.94
CA ARG A 125 -14.37 -23.28 -0.96
C ARG A 125 -14.40 -24.81 -0.98
N ALA A 126 -14.07 -25.40 0.15
CA ALA A 126 -14.10 -26.84 0.42
C ALA A 126 -15.17 -27.13 1.49
N GLY A 127 -16.39 -27.45 1.08
CA GLY A 127 -17.51 -27.66 2.00
C GLY A 127 -17.90 -26.39 2.77
N SER A 128 -17.87 -26.46 4.10
CA SER A 128 -18.15 -25.33 5.01
C SER A 128 -16.97 -24.37 5.19
N TRP A 129 -15.78 -24.78 4.75
CA TRP A 129 -14.54 -24.03 4.88
C TRP A 129 -14.13 -23.37 3.56
N THR A 130 -13.42 -22.27 3.66
CA THR A 130 -12.79 -21.61 2.53
C THR A 130 -11.32 -21.42 2.83
N ILE A 131 -10.47 -21.93 1.96
CA ILE A 131 -9.01 -21.78 2.03
C ILE A 131 -8.62 -20.61 1.14
N GLY A 132 -7.73 -19.77 1.61
CA GLY A 132 -7.12 -18.70 0.84
C GLY A 132 -5.61 -18.86 0.76
N LEU A 133 -5.06 -18.55 -0.39
CA LEU A 133 -3.62 -18.40 -0.63
C LEU A 133 -3.37 -17.04 -1.26
N GLY A 134 -2.27 -16.39 -0.90
CA GLY A 134 -1.96 -15.09 -1.47
C GLY A 134 -0.49 -14.72 -1.41
N MET A 135 -0.09 -13.93 -2.38
CA MET A 135 1.17 -13.18 -2.38
C MET A 135 0.80 -11.70 -2.54
N ALA A 136 1.35 -10.83 -1.70
CA ALA A 136 1.10 -9.41 -1.78
C ALA A 136 2.33 -8.58 -1.44
N LEU A 137 2.42 -7.42 -2.04
CA LEU A 137 3.38 -6.40 -1.64
C LEU A 137 2.86 -5.71 -0.37
N THR A 138 3.45 -6.04 0.78
CA THR A 138 3.02 -5.48 2.07
C THR A 138 3.66 -4.14 2.38
N GLU A 139 4.90 -3.91 1.92
CA GLU A 139 5.60 -2.63 2.04
C GLU A 139 6.47 -2.39 0.80
N ASN A 140 6.52 -1.14 0.33
CA ASN A 140 7.41 -0.70 -0.73
C ASN A 140 8.42 0.29 -0.14
N TYR A 141 9.70 -0.04 -0.19
CA TYR A 141 10.81 0.79 0.28
C TYR A 141 11.44 1.64 -0.83
N GLY A 142 10.98 1.48 -2.07
CA GLY A 142 11.53 2.17 -3.23
C GLY A 142 11.39 3.68 -3.11
N ARG A 143 12.52 4.34 -3.10
CA ARG A 143 12.66 5.80 -3.14
C ARG A 143 13.74 6.13 -4.14
N PRO A 144 13.37 6.53 -5.34
CA PRO A 144 14.35 6.96 -6.33
C PRO A 144 15.13 8.15 -5.80
N GLY A 145 16.39 8.16 -6.09
CA GLY A 145 17.39 9.01 -5.49
C GLY A 145 17.08 10.51 -5.48
N LEU A 146 17.61 11.21 -4.52
CA LEU A 146 17.65 12.64 -4.33
C LEU A 146 19.04 13.12 -4.63
N GLU A 147 19.08 14.18 -5.23
CA GLU A 147 20.30 14.87 -5.51
C GLU A 147 20.20 16.27 -4.93
N TYR A 148 21.10 16.66 -4.05
CA TYR A 148 21.29 18.06 -3.72
C TYR A 148 22.72 18.55 -3.81
N ARG A 149 22.83 19.85 -4.04
CA ARG A 149 24.09 20.54 -4.18
C ARG A 149 24.12 21.71 -3.22
N TYR A 150 25.18 21.81 -2.47
CA TYR A 150 25.49 23.00 -1.71
C TYR A 150 26.31 23.94 -2.59
N VAL A 151 25.75 25.10 -2.89
CA VAL A 151 26.39 26.10 -3.79
C VAL A 151 26.59 27.40 -3.02
N TYR A 152 27.81 27.90 -3.00
CA TYR A 152 28.16 29.22 -2.45
C TYR A 152 28.95 30.01 -3.49
N ASN A 153 28.55 31.27 -3.74
CA ASN A 153 29.15 32.11 -4.78
C ASN A 153 29.33 31.41 -6.13
N GLN A 154 28.32 30.71 -6.60
CA GLN A 154 28.30 29.92 -7.84
C GLN A 154 29.27 28.72 -7.87
N VAL A 155 29.99 28.46 -6.81
CA VAL A 155 30.83 27.27 -6.66
C VAL A 155 30.08 26.17 -5.94
N VAL A 156 30.12 24.96 -6.48
CA VAL A 156 29.54 23.77 -5.82
C VAL A 156 30.57 23.27 -4.80
N TYR A 157 30.21 23.27 -3.54
CA TYR A 157 31.05 22.77 -2.43
C TYR A 157 30.78 21.32 -2.09
N ASN A 158 29.50 20.92 -2.17
CA ASN A 158 29.10 19.57 -1.83
C ASN A 158 27.98 19.12 -2.77
N GLN A 159 28.03 17.85 -3.18
CA GLN A 159 26.97 17.15 -3.89
C GLN A 159 26.63 15.90 -3.12
N MET A 160 25.34 15.63 -2.91
CA MET A 160 24.89 14.43 -2.24
C MET A 160 23.78 13.76 -3.05
N GLN A 161 23.91 12.45 -3.23
CA GLN A 161 22.90 11.61 -3.83
C GLN A 161 22.55 10.48 -2.87
N ILE A 162 21.26 10.32 -2.55
CA ILE A 162 20.77 9.19 -1.77
C ILE A 162 19.76 8.41 -2.62
N ARG A 163 19.85 7.11 -2.61
CA ARG A 163 18.94 6.20 -3.28
C ARG A 163 18.47 5.12 -2.29
N GLN A 164 17.20 4.76 -2.36
CA GLN A 164 16.67 3.65 -1.60
C GLN A 164 15.78 2.81 -2.50
N VAL A 165 15.99 1.50 -2.47
CA VAL A 165 15.17 0.51 -3.18
C VAL A 165 14.85 -0.65 -2.27
N GLY A 166 13.85 -1.44 -2.64
CA GLY A 166 13.48 -2.64 -1.89
C GLY A 166 11.99 -2.76 -1.70
N HIS A 167 11.61 -3.91 -1.18
CA HIS A 167 10.22 -4.26 -0.94
C HIS A 167 10.09 -5.33 0.13
N LEU A 168 8.88 -5.47 0.66
CA LEU A 168 8.49 -6.56 1.54
C LEU A 168 7.26 -7.24 0.95
N SER A 169 7.41 -8.51 0.58
CA SER A 169 6.32 -9.36 0.12
C SER A 169 5.79 -10.21 1.26
N GLY A 170 4.47 -10.38 1.32
CA GLY A 170 3.79 -11.26 2.28
C GLY A 170 3.16 -12.44 1.56
N TYR A 171 3.53 -13.65 1.93
CA TYR A 171 2.95 -14.90 1.47
C TYR A 171 1.96 -15.39 2.50
N ALA A 172 0.69 -15.46 2.16
CA ALA A 172 -0.39 -15.75 3.08
C ALA A 172 -1.06 -17.09 2.81
N ILE A 173 -1.36 -17.80 3.90
CA ILE A 173 -2.33 -18.89 3.93
C ILE A 173 -3.42 -18.53 4.94
N GLY A 174 -4.68 -18.75 4.59
CA GLY A 174 -5.81 -18.46 5.45
C GLY A 174 -6.90 -19.50 5.36
N LEU A 175 -7.64 -19.62 6.46
CA LEU A 175 -8.78 -20.49 6.59
C LEU A 175 -9.95 -19.69 7.17
N ALA A 176 -11.14 -19.87 6.60
CA ALA A 176 -12.35 -19.27 7.11
C ALA A 176 -13.51 -20.24 7.06
N GLY A 177 -14.41 -20.12 8.04
CA GLY A 177 -15.60 -20.95 8.14
C GLY A 177 -16.82 -20.15 8.58
N LYS A 178 -18.00 -20.57 8.13
CA LYS A 178 -19.28 -20.07 8.63
C LYS A 178 -19.67 -20.84 9.89
N LEU A 179 -19.80 -20.15 11.03
CA LEU A 179 -20.34 -20.73 12.25
C LEU A 179 -21.87 -20.89 12.18
N ASN A 180 -22.52 -19.92 11.54
CA ASN A 180 -23.94 -19.94 11.22
C ASN A 180 -24.21 -19.07 9.99
N GLN A 181 -25.48 -18.84 9.65
CA GLN A 181 -25.86 -18.05 8.49
C GLN A 181 -25.40 -16.59 8.55
N ARG A 182 -25.17 -16.03 9.75
CA ARG A 182 -24.83 -14.62 9.98
C ARG A 182 -23.37 -14.40 10.40
N LEU A 183 -22.72 -15.41 10.96
CA LEU A 183 -21.40 -15.27 11.59
C LEU A 183 -20.37 -16.13 10.87
N SER A 184 -19.30 -15.52 10.45
CA SER A 184 -18.11 -16.17 9.90
C SER A 184 -16.88 -15.78 10.70
N LEU A 185 -15.98 -16.72 10.90
CA LEU A 185 -14.65 -16.51 11.47
C LEU A 185 -13.59 -16.91 10.46
N GLY A 186 -12.41 -16.32 10.59
CA GLY A 186 -11.26 -16.67 9.78
C GLY A 186 -9.97 -16.28 10.44
N ALA A 187 -8.91 -16.97 10.05
CA ALA A 187 -7.54 -16.68 10.46
C ALA A 187 -6.60 -16.84 9.27
N SER A 188 -5.53 -16.07 9.26
CA SER A 188 -4.45 -16.19 8.29
C SER A 188 -3.10 -16.06 8.95
N LEU A 189 -2.11 -16.75 8.38
CA LEU A 189 -0.70 -16.62 8.69
C LEU A 189 0.01 -16.06 7.45
N ILE A 190 0.82 -15.03 7.63
CA ILE A 190 1.51 -14.31 6.58
C ILE A 190 3.00 -14.37 6.87
N TYR A 191 3.76 -15.01 5.98
CA TYR A 191 5.21 -14.97 5.99
C TYR A 191 5.68 -13.76 5.19
N GLU A 192 6.36 -12.85 5.84
CA GLU A 192 6.92 -11.64 5.24
C GLU A 192 8.40 -11.85 4.93
N ARG A 193 8.81 -11.51 3.69
CA ARG A 193 10.19 -11.56 3.24
C ARG A 193 10.47 -10.45 2.23
N GLY A 194 11.62 -9.81 2.37
CA GLY A 194 12.05 -8.76 1.46
C GLY A 194 13.41 -8.21 1.80
N TYR A 195 13.71 -7.09 1.20
CA TYR A 195 14.96 -6.37 1.41
C TYR A 195 14.77 -4.86 1.33
N LEU A 196 15.69 -4.16 1.94
CA LEU A 196 15.89 -2.71 1.84
C LEU A 196 17.35 -2.47 1.51
N GLU A 197 17.61 -1.71 0.46
CA GLU A 197 18.94 -1.28 0.03
C GLU A 197 18.96 0.24 -0.01
N ARG A 198 19.97 0.84 0.60
CA ARG A 198 20.17 2.27 0.62
C ARG A 198 21.62 2.57 0.25
N SER A 199 21.80 3.55 -0.63
CA SER A 199 23.11 4.12 -0.93
C SER A 199 23.08 5.63 -0.74
N LEU A 200 24.14 6.15 -0.17
CA LEU A 200 24.43 7.58 -0.09
C LEU A 200 25.79 7.78 -0.73
N ASP A 201 25.85 8.72 -1.65
CA ASP A 201 27.08 9.20 -2.28
C ASP A 201 27.17 10.71 -2.02
N GLU A 202 28.19 11.12 -1.30
CA GLU A 202 28.43 12.51 -0.95
C GLU A 202 29.83 12.91 -1.39
N PHE A 203 29.95 14.00 -2.16
CA PHE A 203 31.19 14.49 -2.72
C PHE A 203 31.44 15.94 -2.33
N TRP A 204 32.54 16.19 -1.66
CA TRP A 204 33.07 17.51 -1.34
C TRP A 204 34.05 17.95 -2.41
N THR A 205 33.63 18.90 -3.23
CA THR A 205 34.34 19.24 -4.47
C THR A 205 35.66 19.97 -4.27
N GLN A 206 35.81 20.71 -3.17
CA GLN A 206 37.02 21.48 -2.89
C GLN A 206 38.16 20.59 -2.33
N GLU A 207 37.77 19.65 -1.50
CA GLU A 207 38.66 18.70 -0.85
C GLU A 207 38.91 17.45 -1.68
N GLU A 208 38.15 17.27 -2.77
CA GLU A 208 38.12 16.05 -3.59
C GLU A 208 37.85 14.79 -2.74
N ILE A 209 36.99 14.93 -1.72
CA ILE A 209 36.64 13.87 -0.81
C ILE A 209 35.28 13.27 -1.21
N GLN A 210 35.20 11.95 -1.24
CA GLN A 210 33.93 11.24 -1.48
C GLN A 210 33.63 10.28 -0.32
N LEU A 211 32.38 10.30 0.14
CA LEU A 211 31.83 9.37 1.11
C LEU A 211 30.78 8.51 0.42
N LEU A 212 30.99 7.20 0.43
CA LEU A 212 30.04 6.21 -0.05
C LEU A 212 29.51 5.39 1.14
N ASP A 213 28.22 5.53 1.47
CA ASP A 213 27.55 4.72 2.49
C ASP A 213 26.57 3.78 1.78
N TYR A 214 26.86 2.50 1.79
CA TYR A 214 26.01 1.46 1.25
C TYR A 214 25.48 0.58 2.37
N ARG A 215 24.17 0.34 2.37
CA ARG A 215 23.50 -0.49 3.37
C ARG A 215 22.50 -1.42 2.71
N TYR A 216 22.61 -2.69 3.02
CA TYR A 216 21.69 -3.73 2.55
C TYR A 216 21.10 -4.49 3.73
N GLN A 217 19.77 -4.59 3.78
CA GLN A 217 19.04 -5.21 4.87
C GLN A 217 18.06 -6.26 4.33
N LYS A 218 18.18 -7.50 4.80
CA LYS A 218 17.21 -8.59 4.56
C LYS A 218 16.18 -8.60 5.68
N VAL A 219 14.92 -8.52 5.34
CA VAL A 219 13.80 -8.47 6.28
C VAL A 219 12.98 -9.75 6.19
N LYS A 220 12.62 -10.35 7.35
CA LYS A 220 11.69 -11.48 7.43
C LYS A 220 10.88 -11.46 8.72
N GLY A 221 9.64 -11.97 8.66
CA GLY A 221 8.77 -12.06 9.82
C GLY A 221 7.56 -12.93 9.57
N PHE A 222 6.81 -13.19 10.64
CA PHE A 222 5.50 -13.84 10.57
C PHE A 222 4.47 -12.95 11.23
N ARG A 223 3.37 -12.74 10.53
CA ARG A 223 2.22 -11.98 11.00
C ARG A 223 0.97 -12.85 10.95
N ALA A 224 0.19 -12.85 12.02
CA ALA A 224 -1.13 -13.46 12.06
C ALA A 224 -2.22 -12.39 11.92
N VAL A 225 -3.33 -12.75 11.31
CA VAL A 225 -4.56 -11.94 11.27
C VAL A 225 -5.73 -12.83 11.62
N ALA A 226 -6.53 -12.41 12.60
CA ALA A 226 -7.83 -12.99 12.89
C ALA A 226 -8.93 -12.06 12.40
N GLY A 227 -10.00 -12.63 11.86
CA GLY A 227 -11.12 -11.90 11.31
C GLY A 227 -12.47 -12.46 11.76
N LEU A 228 -13.44 -11.55 11.88
CA LEU A 228 -14.84 -11.87 12.11
C LEU A 228 -15.70 -11.09 11.11
N SER A 229 -16.74 -11.71 10.59
CA SER A 229 -17.76 -11.05 9.79
C SER A 229 -19.13 -11.44 10.33
N TYR A 230 -19.93 -10.43 10.67
CA TYR A 230 -21.26 -10.60 11.24
C TYR A 230 -22.31 -9.83 10.44
N GLU A 231 -23.35 -10.53 10.00
CA GLU A 231 -24.52 -9.95 9.32
C GLU A 231 -25.61 -9.66 10.34
N ILE A 232 -25.68 -8.40 10.78
CA ILE A 232 -26.71 -7.95 11.73
C ILE A 232 -28.10 -8.09 11.09
N SER A 233 -28.20 -7.70 9.83
CA SER A 233 -29.41 -7.81 9.01
C SER A 233 -29.06 -7.99 7.55
N GLY A 234 -30.04 -8.21 6.68
CA GLY A 234 -29.81 -8.24 5.23
C GLY A 234 -29.26 -6.93 4.64
N ARG A 235 -29.27 -5.83 5.42
CA ARG A 235 -28.73 -4.53 4.99
C ARG A 235 -27.46 -4.11 5.70
N LEU A 236 -27.18 -4.63 6.89
CA LEU A 236 -26.05 -4.19 7.71
C LEU A 236 -25.13 -5.37 8.05
N SER A 237 -23.87 -5.24 7.67
CA SER A 237 -22.80 -6.19 8.00
C SER A 237 -21.66 -5.48 8.70
N LEU A 238 -21.07 -6.14 9.69
CA LEU A 238 -19.87 -5.70 10.39
C LEU A 238 -18.69 -6.64 10.11
N GLY A 239 -17.50 -6.08 10.11
CA GLY A 239 -16.23 -6.80 10.05
C GLY A 239 -15.31 -6.37 11.17
N LEU A 240 -14.73 -7.33 11.87
CA LEU A 240 -13.67 -7.09 12.86
C LEU A 240 -12.38 -7.75 12.39
N SER A 241 -11.25 -7.13 12.67
CA SER A 241 -9.92 -7.62 12.34
C SER A 241 -8.96 -7.36 13.49
N LEU A 242 -8.10 -8.34 13.75
CA LEU A 242 -7.05 -8.27 14.76
C LEU A 242 -5.75 -8.79 14.16
N SER A 243 -4.71 -7.97 14.17
CA SER A 243 -3.33 -8.42 13.94
C SER A 243 -2.53 -8.15 15.21
N PRO A 244 -2.13 -9.19 15.97
CA PRO A 244 -1.35 -9.01 17.19
C PRO A 244 0.04 -8.45 16.88
N PRO A 245 0.73 -7.87 17.88
CA PRO A 245 2.13 -7.47 17.73
C PRO A 245 3.01 -8.65 17.33
N TYR A 246 3.98 -8.39 16.45
CA TYR A 246 4.93 -9.41 16.00
C TYR A 246 6.34 -8.83 15.81
N ILE A 247 7.31 -9.69 15.63
CA ILE A 247 8.72 -9.29 15.46
C ILE A 247 9.16 -9.62 14.04
N ARG A 248 9.73 -8.64 13.36
CA ARG A 248 10.53 -8.82 12.14
C ARG A 248 12.00 -8.92 12.52
N LYS A 249 12.71 -9.86 11.90
CA LYS A 249 14.16 -9.98 11.98
C LYS A 249 14.75 -9.29 10.77
N VAL A 250 15.74 -8.46 11.00
CA VAL A 250 16.46 -7.70 9.95
C VAL A 250 17.94 -8.07 10.05
N LYS A 251 18.52 -8.57 8.97
CA LYS A 251 19.95 -8.79 8.86
C LYS A 251 20.52 -7.77 7.92
N GLY A 252 21.42 -6.92 8.43
CA GLY A 252 22.02 -5.81 7.72
C GLY A 252 23.51 -6.02 7.47
N GLU A 253 23.94 -5.55 6.31
CA GLU A 253 25.35 -5.39 5.91
C GLU A 253 25.54 -3.95 5.49
N SER A 254 26.62 -3.29 5.95
CA SER A 254 26.95 -1.94 5.53
C SER A 254 28.42 -1.83 5.14
N SER A 255 28.68 -0.95 4.19
CA SER A 255 30.01 -0.56 3.77
C SER A 255 30.04 0.96 3.75
N LEU A 256 30.98 1.54 4.49
CA LEU A 256 31.27 2.96 4.50
C LEU A 256 32.67 3.14 3.91
N THR A 257 32.75 3.78 2.74
CA THR A 257 33.99 4.05 2.05
C THR A 257 34.24 5.54 2.02
N TYR A 258 35.43 5.93 2.51
CA TYR A 258 35.94 7.30 2.50
C TYR A 258 37.09 7.36 1.50
N LEU A 259 36.91 8.16 0.44
CA LEU A 259 37.89 8.34 -0.62
C LEU A 259 38.45 9.74 -0.57
N THR A 260 39.78 9.83 -0.60
CA THR A 260 40.54 11.08 -0.78
C THR A 260 41.48 10.91 -1.96
N PRO A 261 42.10 11.99 -2.48
CA PRO A 261 43.12 11.86 -3.52
C PRO A 261 44.32 10.97 -3.15
N LEU A 262 44.54 10.74 -1.85
CA LEU A 262 45.70 10.00 -1.33
C LEU A 262 45.37 8.66 -0.71
N THR A 263 44.09 8.43 -0.30
CA THR A 263 43.74 7.27 0.54
C THR A 263 42.33 6.82 0.29
N GLU A 264 42.10 5.50 0.36
CA GLU A 264 40.80 4.86 0.44
C GLU A 264 40.71 4.10 1.76
N ILE A 265 39.65 4.39 2.52
CA ILE A 265 39.37 3.70 3.78
C ILE A 265 37.97 3.10 3.68
N GLU A 266 37.88 1.77 3.73
CA GLU A 266 36.59 1.07 3.76
C GLU A 266 36.39 0.44 5.15
N THR A 267 35.19 0.69 5.71
CA THR A 267 34.73 0.06 6.94
C THR A 267 33.48 -0.75 6.64
N ARG A 268 33.47 -2.04 6.98
CA ARG A 268 32.33 -2.94 6.82
C ARG A 268 31.77 -3.34 8.16
N SER A 269 30.45 -3.40 8.27
CA SER A 269 29.78 -3.90 9.46
C SER A 269 28.60 -4.80 9.11
N GLN A 270 28.24 -5.67 10.05
CA GLN A 270 27.08 -6.54 9.95
C GLN A 270 26.26 -6.42 11.23
N ALA A 271 24.96 -6.41 11.09
CA ALA A 271 24.05 -6.34 12.23
C ALA A 271 22.86 -7.29 12.08
N SER A 272 22.29 -7.66 13.23
CA SER A 272 21.06 -8.45 13.29
C SER A 272 20.07 -7.75 14.20
N ASP A 273 19.13 -7.07 13.58
CA ASP A 273 18.18 -6.18 14.22
C ASP A 273 16.82 -6.85 14.42
N ARG A 274 16.02 -6.28 15.31
CA ARG A 274 14.64 -6.69 15.57
C ARG A 274 13.71 -5.49 15.50
N VAL A 275 12.63 -5.64 14.75
CA VAL A 275 11.59 -4.62 14.63
C VAL A 275 10.31 -5.15 15.23
N LYS A 276 9.86 -4.56 16.33
CA LYS A 276 8.60 -4.90 16.99
C LYS A 276 7.46 -4.13 16.32
N ARG A 277 6.67 -4.82 15.52
CA ARG A 277 5.49 -4.24 14.85
C ARG A 277 4.31 -4.10 15.81
N PRO A 278 3.48 -3.07 15.66
CA PRO A 278 2.38 -2.78 16.58
C PRO A 278 1.21 -3.74 16.43
N LEU A 279 0.34 -3.72 17.44
CA LEU A 279 -1.04 -4.20 17.35
C LEU A 279 -1.80 -3.40 16.29
N VAL A 280 -2.61 -4.09 15.48
CA VAL A 280 -3.59 -3.47 14.60
C VAL A 280 -4.98 -4.03 14.91
N LEU A 281 -5.93 -3.13 15.15
CA LEU A 281 -7.35 -3.44 15.34
C LEU A 281 -8.15 -2.75 14.26
N GLY A 282 -9.10 -3.46 13.66
CA GLY A 282 -9.96 -2.93 12.61
C GLY A 282 -11.44 -3.21 12.88
N LEU A 283 -12.26 -2.21 12.65
CA LEU A 283 -13.73 -2.30 12.62
C LEU A 283 -14.22 -1.77 11.28
N GLY A 284 -14.99 -2.56 10.56
CA GLY A 284 -15.60 -2.18 9.29
C GLY A 284 -17.10 -2.35 9.32
N GLY A 285 -17.80 -1.49 8.60
CA GLY A 285 -19.23 -1.52 8.38
C GLY A 285 -19.58 -1.48 6.90
N LYS A 286 -20.59 -2.27 6.50
CA LYS A 286 -21.24 -2.19 5.19
C LYS A 286 -22.74 -2.00 5.41
N LEU A 287 -23.31 -0.95 4.81
CA LEU A 287 -24.74 -0.67 4.79
C LEU A 287 -25.27 -0.72 3.35
N VAL A 288 -26.21 -1.60 3.09
CA VAL A 288 -26.97 -1.64 1.82
C VAL A 288 -28.13 -0.64 1.94
N ILE A 289 -27.97 0.53 1.32
CA ILE A 289 -28.97 1.61 1.34
C ILE A 289 -30.14 1.20 0.45
N ASN A 290 -29.85 0.73 -0.77
CA ASN A 290 -30.83 0.19 -1.70
C ASN A 290 -30.16 -0.79 -2.68
N GLN A 291 -30.90 -1.28 -3.69
CA GLN A 291 -30.40 -2.26 -4.68
C GLN A 291 -29.23 -1.74 -5.55
N HIS A 292 -28.99 -0.44 -5.58
CA HIS A 292 -27.95 0.21 -6.38
C HIS A 292 -26.84 0.82 -5.55
N LEU A 293 -27.06 1.08 -4.25
CA LEU A 293 -26.15 1.87 -3.43
C LEU A 293 -25.78 1.16 -2.13
N ASP A 294 -24.48 0.93 -1.95
CA ASP A 294 -23.87 0.48 -0.70
C ASP A 294 -22.99 1.59 -0.13
N ALA A 295 -22.98 1.71 1.20
CA ALA A 295 -22.06 2.56 1.95
C ALA A 295 -21.11 1.70 2.80
N TYR A 296 -19.89 2.18 2.98
CA TYR A 296 -18.82 1.51 3.72
C TYR A 296 -18.16 2.48 4.69
N LEU A 297 -17.74 1.96 5.84
CA LEU A 297 -16.96 2.69 6.83
C LEU A 297 -15.94 1.72 7.45
N ASP A 298 -14.67 2.09 7.46
CA ASP A 298 -13.60 1.35 8.13
C ASP A 298 -12.86 2.26 9.11
N VAL A 299 -12.58 1.73 10.31
CA VAL A 299 -11.77 2.37 11.34
C VAL A 299 -10.66 1.40 11.72
N LEU A 300 -9.40 1.83 11.59
CA LEU A 300 -8.21 1.04 11.89
C LEU A 300 -7.37 1.74 12.95
N TYR A 301 -7.18 1.09 14.09
CA TYR A 301 -6.29 1.54 15.15
C TYR A 301 -4.94 0.85 15.01
N PHE A 302 -3.86 1.63 15.13
CA PHE A 302 -2.47 1.18 15.12
C PHE A 302 -1.79 1.59 16.41
N GLY A 303 -1.32 0.61 17.21
CA GLY A 303 -0.67 0.80 18.50
C GLY A 303 0.82 1.17 18.37
N TRP A 304 1.14 2.24 17.64
CA TRP A 304 2.51 2.65 17.30
C TRP A 304 3.35 3.07 18.52
N LYS A 305 2.79 3.49 19.63
CA LYS A 305 3.53 3.78 20.87
C LYS A 305 4.42 2.64 21.33
N ARG A 306 4.05 1.41 20.97
CA ARG A 306 4.79 0.19 21.31
C ARG A 306 5.76 -0.26 20.23
N TYR A 307 5.86 0.47 19.12
CA TYR A 307 6.81 0.21 18.06
C TYR A 307 8.23 0.42 18.59
N ARG A 308 9.12 -0.52 18.29
CA ARG A 308 10.54 -0.46 18.65
C ARG A 308 11.32 -1.07 17.51
N PHE A 309 12.44 -0.48 17.19
CA PHE A 309 13.34 -1.02 16.19
C PHE A 309 14.79 -0.72 16.55
N SER A 310 15.66 -1.64 16.18
CA SER A 310 17.09 -1.43 16.14
C SER A 310 17.53 -1.19 14.70
N TYR A 311 18.59 -0.44 14.53
CA TYR A 311 19.17 -0.14 13.24
C TYR A 311 20.69 -0.28 13.31
N PHE A 312 21.23 -1.27 12.59
CA PHE A 312 22.64 -1.67 12.63
C PHE A 312 23.20 -1.89 14.04
N GLY A 313 22.42 -2.64 14.87
CA GLY A 313 22.80 -3.01 16.23
C GLY A 313 22.46 -1.97 17.29
N GLU A 314 22.06 -0.78 16.92
CA GLU A 314 21.70 0.29 17.84
C GLU A 314 20.19 0.43 17.97
N ASP A 315 19.70 0.43 19.20
CA ASP A 315 18.29 0.69 19.48
C ASP A 315 17.96 2.16 19.15
N GLN A 316 16.91 2.37 18.38
CA GLN A 316 16.46 3.70 17.99
C GLN A 316 15.39 4.20 18.95
N PHE A 317 15.65 5.33 19.57
CA PHE A 317 14.76 5.99 20.53
C PHE A 317 13.95 7.08 19.83
N ARG A 318 12.99 6.66 19.01
CA ARG A 318 12.06 7.59 18.38
C ARG A 318 10.68 7.44 19.01
N ASN A 319 10.03 8.56 19.28
CA ASN A 319 8.71 8.59 19.90
C ASN A 319 7.61 8.55 18.84
N PHE A 320 6.70 7.59 18.99
CA PHE A 320 5.54 7.43 18.12
C PHE A 320 4.24 7.57 18.93
N ARG A 321 3.21 8.07 18.27
CA ARG A 321 1.83 8.09 18.79
C ARG A 321 1.01 6.97 18.16
N ASP A 322 0.03 6.48 18.90
CA ASP A 322 -1.00 5.62 18.32
C ASP A 322 -1.82 6.43 17.31
N THR A 323 -2.23 5.77 16.23
CA THR A 323 -2.99 6.42 15.18
C THR A 323 -4.28 5.68 14.89
N VAL A 324 -5.29 6.42 14.44
CA VAL A 324 -6.55 5.87 13.95
C VAL A 324 -6.74 6.33 12.51
N ARG A 325 -6.77 5.38 11.57
CA ARG A 325 -7.13 5.63 10.18
C ARG A 325 -8.62 5.41 9.99
N ILE A 326 -9.27 6.31 9.29
CA ILE A 326 -10.70 6.23 8.98
C ILE A 326 -10.86 6.31 7.48
N GLY A 327 -11.66 5.41 6.91
CA GLY A 327 -12.07 5.42 5.52
C GLY A 327 -13.60 5.32 5.42
N ALA A 328 -14.19 6.08 4.50
CA ALA A 328 -15.60 6.02 4.20
C ALA A 328 -15.80 5.98 2.67
N GLY A 329 -16.76 5.20 2.21
CA GLY A 329 -16.99 5.05 0.78
C GLY A 329 -18.40 4.69 0.39
N LEU A 330 -18.68 4.97 -0.87
CA LEU A 330 -19.95 4.63 -1.53
C LEU A 330 -19.64 3.76 -2.75
N GLU A 331 -20.52 2.82 -3.04
CA GLU A 331 -20.53 2.04 -4.26
C GLU A 331 -21.91 2.13 -4.89
N TYR A 332 -22.00 2.78 -6.05
CA TYR A 332 -23.21 2.82 -6.86
C TYR A 332 -23.12 1.84 -8.02
N ARG A 333 -24.12 0.97 -8.22
CA ARG A 333 -24.13 -0.07 -9.23
C ARG A 333 -25.22 0.16 -10.26
N THR A 334 -24.84 0.18 -11.54
CA THR A 334 -25.76 0.07 -12.66
C THR A 334 -25.71 -1.35 -13.23
N ARG A 335 -26.77 -1.79 -13.89
CA ARG A 335 -26.82 -3.08 -14.58
C ARG A 335 -27.22 -2.88 -16.04
N PHE A 336 -26.60 -3.64 -16.92
CA PHE A 336 -26.91 -3.64 -18.35
C PHE A 336 -26.65 -5.04 -18.94
N ARG A 337 -27.19 -5.27 -20.11
CA ARG A 337 -27.03 -6.54 -20.85
C ARG A 337 -26.06 -6.31 -22.01
N PHE A 338 -25.00 -7.12 -22.09
CA PHE A 338 -24.01 -7.06 -23.17
C PHE A 338 -23.50 -8.45 -23.49
N LEU A 339 -23.41 -8.83 -24.78
CA LEU A 339 -23.01 -10.15 -25.27
C LEU A 339 -23.78 -11.30 -24.60
N GLY A 340 -25.09 -11.14 -24.45
CA GLY A 340 -25.98 -12.17 -23.86
C GLY A 340 -25.83 -12.36 -22.34
N ARG A 341 -24.95 -11.58 -21.67
CA ARG A 341 -24.71 -11.65 -20.21
C ARG A 341 -25.16 -10.37 -19.53
N THR A 342 -25.56 -10.50 -18.27
CA THR A 342 -25.83 -9.35 -17.41
C THR A 342 -24.51 -8.89 -16.79
N TRP A 343 -24.20 -7.60 -16.98
CA TRP A 343 -23.05 -6.92 -16.40
C TRP A 343 -23.53 -5.90 -15.38
N ALA A 344 -22.76 -5.77 -14.31
CA ALA A 344 -22.86 -4.66 -13.39
C ALA A 344 -21.66 -3.72 -13.60
N SER A 345 -21.92 -2.42 -13.59
CA SER A 345 -20.87 -1.40 -13.56
C SER A 345 -20.92 -0.71 -12.20
N PRO A 346 -20.05 -1.08 -11.26
CA PRO A 346 -19.87 -0.37 -10.02
C PRO A 346 -19.13 0.94 -10.25
N TYR A 347 -19.52 1.99 -9.54
CA TYR A 347 -18.85 3.27 -9.43
C TYR A 347 -18.52 3.50 -7.97
N TYR A 348 -17.30 3.88 -7.69
CA TYR A 348 -16.77 4.06 -6.33
C TYR A 348 -16.48 5.53 -6.08
N LEU A 349 -16.78 5.99 -4.87
CA LEU A 349 -16.38 7.29 -4.33
C LEU A 349 -16.04 7.11 -2.86
N GLY A 350 -14.95 7.70 -2.41
CA GLY A 350 -14.56 7.57 -1.00
C GLY A 350 -13.63 8.65 -0.52
N LEU A 351 -13.53 8.73 0.79
CA LEU A 351 -12.66 9.61 1.53
C LEU A 351 -11.88 8.80 2.57
N ALA A 352 -10.65 9.19 2.86
CA ALA A 352 -9.91 8.60 3.98
C ALA A 352 -9.01 9.65 4.66
N VAL A 353 -8.78 9.42 5.95
CA VAL A 353 -7.87 10.20 6.79
C VAL A 353 -6.87 9.23 7.41
N ASP A 354 -5.58 9.50 7.23
CA ASP A 354 -4.48 8.64 7.67
C ASP A 354 -3.42 9.43 8.44
N PRO A 355 -3.59 9.62 9.76
CA PRO A 355 -2.61 10.25 10.61
C PRO A 355 -1.33 9.42 10.70
N GLN A 356 -0.17 10.06 10.52
CA GLN A 356 1.13 9.41 10.64
C GLN A 356 1.58 9.33 12.10
N PRO A 357 2.34 8.30 12.47
CA PRO A 357 2.64 8.01 13.88
C PRO A 357 3.75 8.88 14.48
N ASP A 358 4.55 9.57 13.69
CA ASP A 358 5.66 10.36 14.18
C ASP A 358 5.20 11.50 15.08
N LEU A 359 5.90 11.74 16.20
CA LEU A 359 5.63 12.82 17.12
C LEU A 359 6.41 14.09 16.82
N GLU A 360 7.59 13.96 16.20
CA GLU A 360 8.46 15.09 15.87
C GLU A 360 7.92 15.81 14.62
N VAL A 361 7.51 15.02 13.62
CA VAL A 361 6.91 15.54 12.39
C VAL A 361 5.46 15.07 12.31
N ARG A 362 4.56 15.86 12.86
CA ARG A 362 3.13 15.57 12.83
C ARG A 362 2.61 15.73 11.41
N SER A 363 2.15 14.66 10.83
CA SER A 363 1.65 14.61 9.46
C SER A 363 0.34 13.82 9.40
N THR A 364 -0.58 14.25 8.55
CA THR A 364 -1.85 13.56 8.29
C THR A 364 -2.14 13.63 6.81
N TYR A 365 -2.42 12.48 6.18
CA TYR A 365 -2.88 12.41 4.81
C TYR A 365 -4.39 12.38 4.73
N TYR A 366 -4.94 13.16 3.81
CA TYR A 366 -6.35 13.18 3.44
C TYR A 366 -6.46 12.68 2.02
N PHE A 367 -7.33 11.71 1.79
CA PHE A 367 -7.50 11.08 0.49
C PHE A 367 -8.92 11.29 -0.04
N LEU A 368 -9.00 11.66 -1.32
CA LEU A 368 -10.18 11.52 -2.15
C LEU A 368 -9.95 10.33 -3.08
N THR A 369 -10.90 9.40 -3.12
CA THR A 369 -10.79 8.21 -3.95
C THR A 369 -12.01 8.07 -4.84
N PHE A 370 -11.82 7.54 -6.04
CA PHE A 370 -12.88 7.23 -6.97
C PHE A 370 -12.47 6.11 -7.93
N GLY A 371 -13.46 5.48 -8.53
CA GLY A 371 -13.20 4.39 -9.44
C GLY A 371 -14.44 3.86 -10.11
N SER A 372 -14.25 2.88 -10.97
CA SER A 372 -15.33 2.15 -11.62
C SER A 372 -14.88 0.74 -12.00
N GLY A 373 -15.81 -0.04 -12.52
CA GLY A 373 -15.49 -1.39 -12.96
C GLY A 373 -16.57 -2.00 -13.84
N LEU A 374 -16.30 -3.23 -14.25
CA LEU A 374 -17.22 -4.10 -14.96
C LEU A 374 -17.21 -5.47 -14.28
N LYS A 375 -18.39 -5.96 -13.92
CA LYS A 375 -18.53 -7.23 -13.21
C LYS A 375 -19.63 -8.06 -13.81
N ASN A 376 -19.36 -9.35 -13.99
CA ASN A 376 -20.37 -10.38 -14.23
C ASN A 376 -20.11 -11.59 -13.30
N GLU A 377 -20.76 -12.70 -13.56
CA GLU A 377 -20.62 -13.92 -12.75
C GLU A 377 -19.21 -14.52 -12.80
N LEU A 378 -18.49 -14.35 -13.93
CA LEU A 378 -17.17 -14.97 -14.17
C LEU A 378 -16.02 -14.02 -13.94
N LEU A 379 -16.22 -12.71 -14.15
CA LEU A 379 -15.13 -11.74 -14.23
C LEU A 379 -15.53 -10.46 -13.50
N SER A 380 -14.57 -9.90 -12.76
CA SER A 380 -14.65 -8.56 -12.21
C SER A 380 -13.37 -7.80 -12.57
N LEU A 381 -13.53 -6.70 -13.29
CA LEU A 381 -12.45 -5.78 -13.65
C LEU A 381 -12.74 -4.44 -12.99
N SER A 382 -11.80 -3.88 -12.26
CA SER A 382 -11.98 -2.59 -11.57
C SER A 382 -10.76 -1.70 -11.76
N PHE A 383 -11.02 -0.39 -11.81
CA PHE A 383 -10.03 0.68 -11.90
C PHE A 383 -10.35 1.72 -10.85
N SER A 384 -9.33 2.23 -10.17
CA SER A 384 -9.54 3.29 -9.18
C SER A 384 -8.32 4.16 -9.03
N THR A 385 -8.54 5.36 -8.50
CA THR A 385 -7.49 6.29 -8.13
C THR A 385 -7.71 6.82 -6.71
N ALA A 386 -6.62 7.09 -6.03
CA ALA A 386 -6.58 7.83 -4.77
C ALA A 386 -5.69 9.06 -4.94
N LEU A 387 -6.22 10.21 -4.57
CA LEU A 387 -5.55 11.50 -4.54
C LEU A 387 -5.35 11.90 -3.08
N GLY A 388 -4.11 11.91 -2.63
CA GLY A 388 -3.74 12.22 -1.25
C GLY A 388 -3.01 13.54 -1.13
N LEU A 389 -3.40 14.31 -0.11
CA LEU A 389 -2.75 15.55 0.31
C LEU A 389 -2.33 15.41 1.76
N GLU A 390 -1.10 15.79 2.06
CA GLU A 390 -0.56 15.81 3.40
C GLU A 390 -0.72 17.20 4.02
N SER A 391 -0.93 17.23 5.34
CA SER A 391 -0.95 18.42 6.15
C SER A 391 -0.25 18.16 7.48
N GLY A 392 0.54 19.13 7.94
CA GLY A 392 1.17 19.15 9.25
C GLY A 392 2.70 19.09 9.21
N SER A 393 3.34 18.49 8.19
CA SER A 393 4.80 18.48 8.08
C SER A 393 5.39 19.81 7.58
N GLY A 394 4.58 20.68 7.00
CA GLY A 394 5.02 21.89 6.30
C GLY A 394 5.43 21.66 4.86
N HIS A 395 5.46 20.41 4.38
CA HIS A 395 5.91 20.05 3.03
C HIS A 395 4.77 19.91 2.02
N ALA A 396 3.51 19.85 2.48
CA ALA A 396 2.31 19.70 1.64
C ALA A 396 2.46 18.55 0.61
N LEU A 397 2.92 17.40 1.08
CA LEU A 397 3.23 16.23 0.25
C LEU A 397 1.98 15.71 -0.46
N LYS A 398 2.17 15.15 -1.65
CA LYS A 398 1.08 14.59 -2.46
C LYS A 398 1.33 13.11 -2.71
N ARG A 399 0.27 12.32 -2.62
CA ARG A 399 0.28 10.88 -2.93
C ARG A 399 -0.83 10.56 -3.91
N HIS A 400 -0.46 9.96 -5.03
CA HIS A 400 -1.41 9.50 -6.04
C HIS A 400 -1.20 8.01 -6.24
N LYS A 401 -2.30 7.25 -6.24
CA LYS A 401 -2.28 5.82 -6.54
C LYS A 401 -3.34 5.55 -7.60
N LEU A 402 -2.93 4.90 -8.69
CA LEU A 402 -3.83 4.30 -9.69
C LEU A 402 -3.78 2.80 -9.49
N SER A 403 -4.92 2.13 -9.43
CA SER A 403 -5.00 0.68 -9.25
C SER A 403 -5.90 0.04 -10.28
N ILE A 404 -5.49 -1.13 -10.74
CA ILE A 404 -6.26 -2.04 -11.57
C ILE A 404 -6.37 -3.39 -10.87
N SER A 405 -7.55 -3.99 -10.88
CA SER A 405 -7.78 -5.31 -10.30
C SER A 405 -8.62 -6.17 -11.22
N LEU A 406 -8.26 -7.44 -11.27
CA LEU A 406 -8.93 -8.47 -12.04
C LEU A 406 -9.24 -9.65 -11.11
N ASP A 407 -10.52 -10.02 -11.01
CA ASP A 407 -10.96 -11.23 -10.32
C ASP A 407 -11.65 -12.15 -11.32
N PHE A 408 -11.26 -13.41 -11.31
CA PHE A 408 -11.85 -14.45 -12.14
C PHE A 408 -12.51 -15.51 -11.25
N HIS A 409 -13.76 -15.85 -11.57
CA HIS A 409 -14.62 -16.76 -10.81
C HIS A 409 -15.08 -17.92 -11.71
N PRO A 410 -14.25 -18.95 -11.93
CA PRO A 410 -14.61 -20.07 -12.79
C PRO A 410 -15.79 -20.86 -12.21
N ASP A 411 -16.76 -21.21 -13.06
CA ASP A 411 -17.91 -22.01 -12.68
C ASP A 411 -17.52 -23.50 -12.64
N LEU A 412 -17.27 -24.02 -11.43
CA LEU A 412 -16.87 -25.42 -11.22
C LEU A 412 -18.01 -26.42 -11.51
N LYS A 413 -19.28 -25.97 -11.58
CA LYS A 413 -20.43 -26.87 -11.78
C LYS A 413 -20.61 -27.30 -13.25
N LYS A 414 -20.13 -26.53 -14.21
CA LYS A 414 -20.28 -26.85 -15.63
C LYS A 414 -19.38 -27.99 -16.12
N ASN A 415 -18.32 -28.34 -15.41
CA ASN A 415 -17.36 -29.37 -15.85
C ASN A 415 -17.60 -30.77 -15.26
N SER A 416 -18.44 -30.91 -14.24
CA SER A 416 -18.72 -32.24 -13.65
C SER A 416 -19.67 -33.12 -14.49
N GLY A 417 -20.21 -32.60 -15.58
CA GLY A 417 -21.16 -33.31 -16.46
C GLY A 417 -20.58 -33.81 -17.81
N LYS A 418 -19.25 -33.63 -18.06
CA LYS A 418 -18.63 -34.01 -19.33
C LYS A 418 -17.56 -35.11 -19.24
N ILE A 419 -17.42 -35.74 -18.09
CA ILE A 419 -16.60 -36.96 -17.95
C ILE A 419 -17.60 -38.10 -17.71
N LYS A 420 -18.15 -38.60 -18.75
CA LYS A 420 -18.75 -39.96 -18.85
C LYS A 420 -18.11 -40.66 -20.03
#